data_4629429b4632a45b5838ee2a2f13c603
#
_entry.id   4629429b4632a45b5838ee2a2f13c603
#
_cell.length_a   1.000
_cell.length_b   1.000
_cell.length_c   1.000
_cell.angle_alpha   90.00
_cell.angle_beta   90.00
_cell.angle_gamma   90.00
#
_symmetry.space_group_name_H-M   'P 1'
#
loop_
_entity.id
_entity.type
_entity.pdbx_description
1 polymer ?
#
loop_
_entity_poly.entity_id
_entity_poly.type
_entity_poly.pdbx_seq_one_letter_code
_entity_poly.pdbx_strand_id
1 'polypeptide(L)'
;DAQVLGAASPRRVHFVAKSEFKNWPVLRHLVDFSDSIFITRGGDREGMDLIVEALRGGKAVGIYPEGTIPGEEDIPRRAVDPATGLLRGHTGAVRLAIRARVPVIPVGVSGTGRAFPPEIYPRLEILRLPRTTSIRIRFGEPILYDEWHGLEADHAALRRLTDELMARISRLVDHRANYVPLEVPIPQPPKHRDIGVLLLHGFTSSLDTVRGLVPFLEKEGLPWRMPVLRGHGTTYRDMRGVGHREWFADAERALIDLWNEVDRIVVVGLSMGGLVAIELGMKHPDKIAGVVTVAACLKFRSPLAKATPLIARLVRYWPSPESFNDPELARRSTNYPRFATDAFASLHAYARDIARRLPELHVPIRIIQTKADQIVDPESANIIYEKVSSTTREIVWFRRSGHEMMMDMEADRVFEEIMAFVLDLRAA
;
A
#
# COMPACT_ATOMS: atom_id res chain seq x y z
N ASP A 1 -7.75 8.72 12.97
CA ASP A 1 -8.51 9.74 12.20
C ASP A 1 -9.32 10.66 13.12
N ALA A 2 -10.02 10.14 14.15
CA ALA A 2 -10.86 10.92 15.05
C ALA A 2 -10.10 12.07 15.75
N GLN A 3 -8.91 11.80 16.27
CA GLN A 3 -8.07 12.80 16.94
C GLN A 3 -7.64 13.91 15.99
N VAL A 4 -7.27 13.54 14.77
CA VAL A 4 -6.81 14.48 13.74
C VAL A 4 -7.96 15.35 13.25
N LEU A 5 -9.14 14.76 13.04
CA LEU A 5 -10.34 15.50 12.67
C LEU A 5 -10.79 16.41 13.80
N GLY A 6 -10.75 15.94 15.05
CA GLY A 6 -11.08 16.75 16.21
C GLY A 6 -10.18 17.97 16.38
N ALA A 7 -8.88 17.81 16.13
CA ALA A 7 -7.90 18.91 16.18
C ALA A 7 -8.04 19.93 15.03
N ALA A 8 -8.50 19.49 13.86
CA ALA A 8 -8.65 20.34 12.68
C ALA A 8 -10.05 21.00 12.55
N SER A 9 -11.03 20.53 13.32
CA SER A 9 -12.38 21.05 13.25
C SER A 9 -12.51 22.41 13.98
N PRO A 10 -13.20 23.39 13.39
CA PRO A 10 -13.42 24.70 14.02
C PRO A 10 -14.38 24.64 15.21
N ARG A 11 -15.03 23.50 15.44
CA ARG A 11 -15.93 23.26 16.57
C ARG A 11 -15.75 21.85 17.11
N ARG A 12 -16.12 21.63 18.37
CA ARG A 12 -16.01 20.32 19.03
C ARG A 12 -16.82 19.27 18.27
N VAL A 13 -16.17 18.15 17.94
CA VAL A 13 -16.78 16.99 17.29
C VAL A 13 -16.87 15.85 18.29
N HIS A 14 -18.07 15.29 18.45
CA HIS A 14 -18.35 14.12 19.27
C HIS A 14 -18.30 12.88 18.39
N PHE A 15 -17.37 11.95 18.66
CA PHE A 15 -17.22 10.77 17.82
C PHE A 15 -18.09 9.62 18.30
N VAL A 16 -18.59 8.85 17.36
CA VAL A 16 -19.29 7.60 17.68
C VAL A 16 -18.27 6.49 17.87
N ALA A 17 -18.22 5.92 19.07
CA ALA A 17 -17.27 4.88 19.44
C ALA A 17 -18.01 3.58 19.84
N LYS A 18 -17.33 2.44 19.66
CA LYS A 18 -17.85 1.14 20.10
C LYS A 18 -17.81 1.06 21.63
N SER A 19 -18.86 0.50 22.24
CA SER A 19 -18.97 0.33 23.70
C SER A 19 -17.84 -0.52 24.30
N GLU A 20 -17.23 -1.39 23.51
CA GLU A 20 -16.08 -2.23 23.91
C GLU A 20 -14.86 -1.39 24.34
N PHE A 21 -14.71 -0.18 23.80
CA PHE A 21 -13.59 0.71 24.14
C PHE A 21 -13.69 1.33 25.55
N LYS A 22 -14.86 1.26 26.22
CA LYS A 22 -15.01 1.68 27.62
C LYS A 22 -14.12 0.90 28.60
N ASN A 23 -13.77 -0.34 28.23
CA ASN A 23 -13.02 -1.25 29.09
C ASN A 23 -11.50 -1.20 28.89
N TRP A 24 -11.00 -0.35 27.99
CA TRP A 24 -9.57 -0.21 27.73
C TRP A 24 -8.93 0.90 28.56
N PRO A 25 -7.99 0.59 29.48
CA PRO A 25 -7.51 1.55 30.49
C PRO A 25 -6.91 2.84 29.93
N VAL A 26 -6.21 2.76 28.79
CA VAL A 26 -5.55 3.92 28.16
C VAL A 26 -6.50 4.69 27.24
N LEU A 27 -7.33 3.98 26.48
CA LEU A 27 -8.29 4.60 25.56
C LEU A 27 -9.46 5.25 26.28
N ARG A 28 -9.83 4.78 27.45
CA ARG A 28 -10.88 5.35 28.28
C ARG A 28 -10.67 6.85 28.53
N HIS A 29 -9.47 7.25 28.94
CA HIS A 29 -9.17 8.67 29.21
C HIS A 29 -9.20 9.56 27.94
N LEU A 30 -8.80 9.02 26.80
CA LEU A 30 -8.88 9.73 25.50
C LEU A 30 -10.34 9.86 25.03
N VAL A 31 -11.13 8.84 25.26
CA VAL A 31 -12.55 8.79 24.89
C VAL A 31 -13.39 9.67 25.82
N ASP A 32 -13.12 9.66 27.12
CA ASP A 32 -13.75 10.55 28.09
C ASP A 32 -13.45 12.03 27.78
N PHE A 33 -12.21 12.33 27.38
CA PHE A 33 -11.81 13.68 26.95
C PHE A 33 -12.53 14.15 25.68
N SER A 34 -12.87 13.24 24.75
CA SER A 34 -13.57 13.56 23.49
C SER A 34 -15.09 13.64 23.63
N ASP A 35 -15.67 13.31 24.79
CA ASP A 35 -17.14 13.25 25.02
C ASP A 35 -17.83 12.42 23.93
N SER A 36 -17.27 11.23 23.65
CA SER A 36 -17.72 10.34 22.58
C SER A 36 -19.03 9.65 22.93
N ILE A 37 -19.87 9.42 21.92
CA ILE A 37 -21.13 8.70 22.03
C ILE A 37 -20.87 7.22 21.81
N PHE A 38 -21.18 6.38 22.78
CA PHE A 38 -20.97 4.94 22.69
C PHE A 38 -22.18 4.22 22.14
N ILE A 39 -21.94 3.33 21.17
CA ILE A 39 -22.96 2.46 20.59
C ILE A 39 -22.51 0.99 20.61
N THR A 40 -23.47 0.08 20.67
CA THR A 40 -23.24 -1.37 20.55
C THR A 40 -23.32 -1.81 19.10
N ARG A 41 -22.48 -2.77 18.67
CA ARG A 41 -22.53 -3.33 17.30
C ARG A 41 -23.90 -3.98 17.06
N GLY A 42 -24.50 -3.70 15.89
CA GLY A 42 -25.73 -4.38 15.45
C GLY A 42 -26.97 -3.51 15.38
N GLY A 43 -26.86 -2.19 15.56
CA GLY A 43 -28.00 -1.29 15.36
C GLY A 43 -28.86 -1.12 16.60
N ASP A 44 -28.22 -0.92 17.74
CA ASP A 44 -28.85 -0.52 18.97
C ASP A 44 -29.72 0.72 18.74
N ARG A 45 -31.03 0.54 18.86
CA ARG A 45 -32.02 1.59 18.62
C ARG A 45 -31.81 2.74 19.60
N GLU A 46 -31.44 2.45 20.83
CA GLU A 46 -31.18 3.39 21.89
C GLU A 46 -29.93 4.25 21.60
N GLY A 47 -28.85 3.64 21.10
CA GLY A 47 -27.65 4.37 20.68
C GLY A 47 -27.89 5.30 19.51
N MET A 48 -28.74 4.91 18.56
CA MET A 48 -29.13 5.77 17.44
C MET A 48 -29.99 6.94 17.91
N ASP A 49 -30.86 6.75 18.87
CA ASP A 49 -31.70 7.81 19.42
C ASP A 49 -30.88 8.84 20.21
N LEU A 50 -29.87 8.40 20.97
CA LEU A 50 -28.91 9.30 21.63
C LEU A 50 -28.13 10.18 20.64
N ILE A 51 -27.73 9.62 19.48
CA ILE A 51 -27.05 10.40 18.44
C ILE A 51 -28.02 11.46 17.86
N VAL A 52 -29.25 11.08 17.57
CA VAL A 52 -30.27 12.02 17.06
C VAL A 52 -30.53 13.15 18.05
N GLU A 53 -30.63 12.85 19.34
CA GLU A 53 -30.79 13.84 20.39
C GLU A 53 -29.60 14.81 20.46
N ALA A 54 -28.37 14.28 20.42
CA ALA A 54 -27.15 15.09 20.40
C ALA A 54 -27.10 16.03 19.19
N LEU A 55 -27.46 15.53 18.00
CA LEU A 55 -27.52 16.32 16.77
C LEU A 55 -28.58 17.42 16.86
N ARG A 56 -29.79 17.13 17.34
CA ARG A 56 -30.88 18.11 17.57
C ARG A 56 -30.51 19.14 18.63
N GLY A 57 -29.70 18.73 19.60
CA GLY A 57 -29.13 19.63 20.62
C GLY A 57 -27.98 20.50 20.10
N GLY A 58 -27.71 20.49 18.80
CA GLY A 58 -26.68 21.33 18.15
C GLY A 58 -25.24 20.79 18.26
N LYS A 59 -25.03 19.54 18.72
CA LYS A 59 -23.71 18.94 18.73
C LYS A 59 -23.30 18.50 17.33
N ALA A 60 -22.00 18.67 16.98
CA ALA A 60 -21.44 18.08 15.78
C ALA A 60 -21.02 16.63 16.08
N VAL A 61 -21.49 15.67 15.29
CA VAL A 61 -21.19 14.26 15.48
C VAL A 61 -20.35 13.76 14.31
N GLY A 62 -19.18 13.19 14.63
CA GLY A 62 -18.28 12.58 13.66
C GLY A 62 -18.60 11.09 13.47
N ILE A 63 -18.89 10.71 12.22
CA ILE A 63 -19.21 9.33 11.84
C ILE A 63 -18.32 8.93 10.68
N TYR A 64 -17.73 7.73 10.77
CA TYR A 64 -17.04 7.09 9.67
C TYR A 64 -18.02 6.17 8.94
N PRO A 65 -18.48 6.53 7.74
CA PRO A 65 -19.52 5.76 7.06
C PRO A 65 -19.04 4.37 6.65
N GLU A 66 -17.75 4.17 6.50
CA GLU A 66 -17.14 2.86 6.23
C GLU A 66 -17.28 1.90 7.43
N GLY A 67 -17.42 2.41 8.64
CA GLY A 67 -17.72 1.67 9.87
C GLY A 67 -16.58 0.79 10.38
N THR A 68 -15.46 0.74 9.68
CA THR A 68 -14.27 -0.05 10.06
C THR A 68 -13.00 0.57 9.47
N ILE A 69 -11.87 0.22 10.09
CA ILE A 69 -10.57 0.39 9.46
C ILE A 69 -10.32 -0.88 8.66
N PRO A 70 -9.89 -0.81 7.39
CA PRO A 70 -9.54 -1.98 6.63
C PRO A 70 -8.48 -2.81 7.37
N GLY A 71 -8.85 -4.01 7.77
CA GLY A 71 -7.99 -4.98 8.42
C GLY A 71 -8.15 -6.34 7.74
N GLU A 72 -7.22 -7.25 7.97
CA GLU A 72 -7.20 -8.57 7.32
C GLU A 72 -8.50 -9.37 7.48
N GLU A 73 -9.22 -9.19 8.59
CA GLU A 73 -10.47 -9.90 8.86
C GLU A 73 -11.70 -9.29 8.19
N ASP A 74 -11.69 -7.98 7.94
CA ASP A 74 -12.84 -7.25 7.40
C ASP A 74 -12.76 -7.02 5.88
N ILE A 75 -11.57 -7.04 5.29
CA ILE A 75 -11.35 -6.90 3.85
C ILE A 75 -12.10 -7.97 3.04
N PRO A 76 -12.13 -9.26 3.42
CA PRO A 76 -12.87 -10.29 2.68
C PRO A 76 -14.39 -10.07 2.64
N ARG A 77 -14.94 -9.25 3.50
CA ARG A 77 -16.39 -9.04 3.63
C ARG A 77 -16.90 -7.77 2.95
N ARG A 78 -16.02 -6.85 2.56
CA ARG A 78 -16.38 -5.54 2.00
C ARG A 78 -15.48 -5.17 0.85
N ALA A 79 -16.01 -5.21 -0.36
CA ALA A 79 -15.31 -4.69 -1.53
C ALA A 79 -15.11 -3.18 -1.41
N VAL A 80 -13.91 -2.71 -1.74
CA VAL A 80 -13.68 -1.30 -2.07
C VAL A 80 -14.49 -1.02 -3.34
N ASP A 81 -15.32 0.02 -3.31
CA ASP A 81 -16.05 0.45 -4.47
C ASP A 81 -15.05 1.04 -5.50
N PRO A 82 -14.92 0.44 -6.68
CA PRO A 82 -13.95 0.91 -7.68
C PRO A 82 -14.25 2.34 -8.17
N ALA A 83 -15.50 2.80 -8.07
CA ALA A 83 -15.87 4.15 -8.47
C ALA A 83 -15.39 5.21 -7.47
N THR A 84 -15.31 4.87 -6.19
CA THR A 84 -14.95 5.81 -5.11
C THR A 84 -13.55 5.56 -4.53
N GLY A 85 -13.01 4.36 -4.69
CA GLY A 85 -11.75 3.95 -4.05
C GLY A 85 -11.86 3.87 -2.51
N LEU A 86 -13.09 3.80 -1.97
CA LEU A 86 -13.39 3.71 -0.55
C LEU A 86 -14.18 2.42 -0.28
N LEU A 87 -14.19 1.97 0.97
CA LEU A 87 -15.10 0.90 1.38
C LEU A 87 -16.55 1.35 1.21
N ARG A 88 -17.42 0.41 0.91
CA ARG A 88 -18.86 0.69 0.76
C ARG A 88 -19.43 1.26 2.06
N GLY A 89 -19.94 2.48 2.02
CA GLY A 89 -20.51 3.17 3.17
C GLY A 89 -21.76 2.50 3.73
N HIS A 90 -21.95 2.55 5.04
CA HIS A 90 -23.19 2.19 5.73
C HIS A 90 -24.20 3.33 5.65
N THR A 91 -25.48 3.00 5.57
CA THR A 91 -26.58 3.97 5.48
C THR A 91 -26.83 4.75 6.77
N GLY A 92 -26.15 4.42 7.86
CA GLY A 92 -26.36 5.00 9.19
C GLY A 92 -26.17 6.52 9.24
N ALA A 93 -25.14 7.05 8.60
CA ALA A 93 -24.88 8.50 8.60
C ALA A 93 -26.01 9.29 7.94
N VAL A 94 -26.46 8.85 6.77
CA VAL A 94 -27.57 9.49 6.02
C VAL A 94 -28.88 9.36 6.78
N ARG A 95 -29.18 8.17 7.33
CA ARG A 95 -30.38 7.95 8.12
C ARG A 95 -30.45 8.86 9.35
N LEU A 96 -29.34 9.03 10.06
CA LEU A 96 -29.24 9.92 11.22
C LEU A 96 -29.47 11.37 10.84
N ALA A 97 -28.85 11.83 9.74
CA ALA A 97 -29.04 13.20 9.26
C ALA A 97 -30.49 13.51 8.89
N ILE A 98 -31.16 12.60 8.18
CA ILE A 98 -32.59 12.74 7.84
C ILE A 98 -33.45 12.78 9.13
N ARG A 99 -33.23 11.84 10.07
CA ARG A 99 -33.99 11.79 11.34
C ARG A 99 -33.76 13.01 12.21
N ALA A 100 -32.53 13.51 12.27
CA ALA A 100 -32.18 14.68 13.09
C ALA A 100 -32.50 16.01 12.41
N ARG A 101 -32.73 16.01 11.11
CA ARG A 101 -32.90 17.23 10.24
C ARG A 101 -31.70 18.16 10.32
N VAL A 102 -30.52 17.58 10.12
CA VAL A 102 -29.23 18.31 10.13
C VAL A 102 -28.44 18.07 8.86
N PRO A 103 -27.60 19.03 8.45
CA PRO A 103 -26.72 18.84 7.30
C PRO A 103 -25.64 17.79 7.57
N VAL A 104 -25.18 17.15 6.50
CA VAL A 104 -23.97 16.31 6.52
C VAL A 104 -22.84 17.07 5.83
N ILE A 105 -21.72 17.22 6.51
CA ILE A 105 -20.49 17.77 5.92
C ILE A 105 -19.59 16.61 5.56
N PRO A 106 -19.39 16.31 4.26
CA PRO A 106 -18.44 15.30 3.85
C PRO A 106 -17.01 15.75 4.15
N VAL A 107 -16.19 14.85 4.73
CA VAL A 107 -14.81 15.15 5.11
C VAL A 107 -13.89 14.10 4.53
N GLY A 108 -12.90 14.54 3.76
CA GLY A 108 -11.82 13.69 3.28
C GLY A 108 -10.59 13.82 4.19
N VAL A 109 -10.13 12.70 4.73
CA VAL A 109 -8.89 12.60 5.51
C VAL A 109 -7.87 11.81 4.71
N SER A 110 -6.65 12.33 4.57
CA SER A 110 -5.59 11.73 3.75
C SER A 110 -4.27 11.70 4.51
N GLY A 111 -3.53 10.60 4.39
CA GLY A 111 -2.19 10.45 4.97
C GLY A 111 -2.15 9.80 6.36
N THR A 112 -3.29 9.54 6.99
CA THR A 112 -3.34 8.88 8.31
C THR A 112 -2.82 7.45 8.26
N GLY A 113 -3.10 6.69 7.20
CA GLY A 113 -2.56 5.35 6.99
C GLY A 113 -1.02 5.32 6.85
N ARG A 114 -0.39 6.45 6.49
CA ARG A 114 1.07 6.59 6.51
C ARG A 114 1.59 6.93 7.90
N ALA A 115 0.85 7.74 8.66
CA ALA A 115 1.20 8.10 10.03
C ALA A 115 1.09 6.89 10.96
N PHE A 116 0.02 6.11 10.79
CA PHE A 116 -0.29 4.90 11.53
C PHE A 116 -0.69 3.77 10.57
N PRO A 117 0.27 3.07 9.97
CA PRO A 117 -0.03 1.94 9.10
C PRO A 117 -0.82 0.85 9.85
N PRO A 118 -1.91 0.32 9.26
CA PRO A 118 -2.76 -0.69 9.91
C PRO A 118 -1.98 -1.95 10.32
N GLU A 119 -0.92 -2.28 9.59
CA GLU A 119 -0.06 -3.44 9.84
C GLU A 119 0.74 -3.34 11.15
N ILE A 120 0.89 -2.11 11.67
CA ILE A 120 1.61 -1.85 12.94
C ILE A 120 0.60 -1.76 14.09
N TYR A 121 -0.65 -1.40 13.81
CA TYR A 121 -1.68 -1.09 14.81
C TYR A 121 -2.11 -2.26 15.71
N PRO A 122 -2.28 -3.52 15.23
CA PRO A 122 -2.78 -4.58 16.09
C PRO A 122 -1.77 -5.10 17.13
N ARG A 123 -0.50 -4.72 17.06
CA ARG A 123 0.58 -5.28 17.89
C ARG A 123 0.97 -4.45 19.11
N LEU A 124 0.08 -3.61 19.67
CA LEU A 124 0.35 -2.84 20.91
C LEU A 124 1.58 -1.90 20.86
N GLU A 125 2.07 -1.53 19.71
CA GLU A 125 3.08 -0.49 19.57
C GLU A 125 2.49 0.93 19.75
N ILE A 126 1.49 1.06 20.62
CA ILE A 126 0.84 2.31 21.06
C ILE A 126 1.87 3.33 21.59
N LEU A 127 3.04 2.87 21.97
CA LEU A 127 4.15 3.70 22.44
C LEU A 127 5.05 4.24 21.31
N ARG A 128 4.84 3.86 20.06
CA ARG A 128 5.55 4.48 18.94
C ARG A 128 4.89 5.81 18.59
N LEU A 129 5.69 6.86 18.63
CA LEU A 129 5.27 8.17 18.11
C LEU A 129 4.84 8.02 16.64
N PRO A 130 3.74 8.70 16.24
CA PRO A 130 3.31 8.69 14.84
C PRO A 130 4.46 9.17 13.95
N ARG A 131 4.58 8.57 12.77
CA ARG A 131 5.56 9.01 11.79
C ARG A 131 5.26 10.45 11.38
N THR A 132 6.29 11.28 11.27
CA THR A 132 6.15 12.65 10.77
C THR A 132 5.79 12.62 9.28
N THR A 133 4.52 12.62 8.99
CA THR A 133 3.97 12.69 7.64
C THR A 133 2.90 13.76 7.57
N SER A 134 2.66 14.27 6.37
CA SER A 134 1.59 15.26 6.16
C SER A 134 0.24 14.57 6.19
N ILE A 135 -0.62 14.97 7.12
CA ILE A 135 -2.03 14.61 7.12
C ILE A 135 -2.81 15.79 6.54
N ARG A 136 -3.70 15.50 5.61
CA ARG A 136 -4.52 16.51 4.95
C ARG A 136 -5.99 16.24 5.23
N ILE A 137 -6.71 17.27 5.67
CA ILE A 137 -8.15 17.22 5.91
C ILE A 137 -8.80 18.23 4.98
N ARG A 138 -9.84 17.81 4.27
CA ARG A 138 -10.65 18.66 3.41
C ARG A 138 -12.11 18.53 3.81
N PHE A 139 -12.75 19.66 4.03
CA PHE A 139 -14.19 19.75 4.28
C PHE A 139 -14.90 20.09 2.96
N GLY A 140 -15.94 19.36 2.63
CA GLY A 140 -16.79 19.64 1.48
C GLY A 140 -18.00 20.48 1.85
N GLU A 141 -18.79 20.81 0.84
CA GLU A 141 -20.02 21.58 1.01
C GLU A 141 -21.06 20.76 1.80
N PRO A 142 -21.84 21.41 2.68
CA PRO A 142 -22.91 20.76 3.41
C PRO A 142 -23.96 20.15 2.48
N ILE A 143 -24.40 18.94 2.79
CA ILE A 143 -25.47 18.23 2.10
C ILE A 143 -26.73 18.31 2.97
N LEU A 144 -27.79 18.87 2.44
CA LEU A 144 -29.11 18.93 3.05
C LEU A 144 -29.96 17.78 2.53
N TYR A 145 -30.73 17.15 3.41
CA TYR A 145 -31.64 16.05 3.06
C TYR A 145 -33.11 16.42 3.32
N ASP A 146 -33.47 17.70 3.17
CA ASP A 146 -34.81 18.24 3.51
C ASP A 146 -35.94 17.58 2.72
N GLU A 147 -35.68 17.23 1.47
CA GLU A 147 -36.64 16.53 0.59
C GLU A 147 -36.87 15.07 0.97
N TRP A 148 -36.05 14.51 1.86
CA TRP A 148 -36.04 13.09 2.22
C TRP A 148 -36.62 12.81 3.59
N HIS A 149 -37.18 13.81 4.26
CA HIS A 149 -37.80 13.63 5.55
C HIS A 149 -39.01 12.68 5.45
N GLY A 150 -39.08 11.74 6.37
CA GLY A 150 -40.09 10.68 6.38
C GLY A 150 -39.72 9.41 5.57
N LEU A 151 -38.57 9.42 4.88
CA LEU A 151 -38.09 8.27 4.09
C LEU A 151 -36.95 7.50 4.79
N GLU A 152 -36.82 7.62 6.10
CA GLU A 152 -35.74 7.00 6.88
C GLU A 152 -35.80 5.47 6.87
N ALA A 153 -36.93 4.89 6.47
CA ALA A 153 -37.14 3.46 6.34
C ALA A 153 -36.95 2.95 4.88
N ASP A 154 -36.85 3.86 3.91
CA ASP A 154 -36.63 3.47 2.50
C ASP A 154 -35.16 3.08 2.27
N HIS A 155 -34.90 1.77 2.25
CA HIS A 155 -33.55 1.24 2.07
C HIS A 155 -32.93 1.58 0.71
N ALA A 156 -33.71 1.68 -0.35
CA ALA A 156 -33.24 2.01 -1.69
C ALA A 156 -32.80 3.48 -1.78
N ALA A 157 -33.63 4.37 -1.22
CA ALA A 157 -33.32 5.79 -1.14
C ALA A 157 -32.07 6.02 -0.26
N LEU A 158 -32.03 5.44 0.94
CA LEU A 158 -30.87 5.52 1.83
C LEU A 158 -29.59 5.01 1.18
N ARG A 159 -29.66 3.93 0.42
CA ARG A 159 -28.51 3.38 -0.30
C ARG A 159 -27.98 4.38 -1.33
N ARG A 160 -28.86 4.89 -2.20
CA ARG A 160 -28.50 5.87 -3.23
C ARG A 160 -27.87 7.14 -2.63
N LEU A 161 -28.48 7.69 -1.59
CA LEU A 161 -27.96 8.89 -0.91
C LEU A 161 -26.61 8.62 -0.22
N THR A 162 -26.41 7.40 0.30
CA THR A 162 -25.12 7.01 0.87
C THR A 162 -24.05 6.87 -0.21
N ASP A 163 -24.36 6.30 -1.36
CA ASP A 163 -23.43 6.19 -2.47
C ASP A 163 -23.03 7.59 -3.00
N GLU A 164 -23.97 8.54 -3.04
CA GLU A 164 -23.68 9.93 -3.37
C GLU A 164 -22.75 10.59 -2.31
N LEU A 165 -23.02 10.37 -1.02
CA LEU A 165 -22.17 10.87 0.07
C LEU A 165 -20.74 10.30 -0.07
N MET A 166 -20.60 9.00 -0.32
CA MET A 166 -19.31 8.36 -0.52
C MET A 166 -18.55 8.90 -1.73
N ALA A 167 -19.26 9.17 -2.82
CA ALA A 167 -18.68 9.82 -4.00
C ALA A 167 -18.17 11.25 -3.70
N ARG A 168 -18.89 12.02 -2.87
CA ARG A 168 -18.43 13.35 -2.42
C ARG A 168 -17.22 13.25 -1.50
N ILE A 169 -17.19 12.31 -0.55
CA ILE A 169 -16.02 12.07 0.29
C ILE A 169 -14.81 11.65 -0.55
N SER A 170 -14.98 10.76 -1.53
CA SER A 170 -13.93 10.32 -2.44
C SER A 170 -13.23 11.48 -3.16
N ARG A 171 -13.96 12.49 -3.61
CA ARG A 171 -13.37 13.67 -4.27
C ARG A 171 -12.51 14.53 -3.33
N LEU A 172 -12.75 14.44 -2.02
CA LEU A 172 -11.99 15.18 -1.00
C LEU A 172 -10.74 14.43 -0.55
N VAL A 173 -10.69 13.11 -0.77
CA VAL A 173 -9.59 12.25 -0.39
C VAL A 173 -8.48 12.31 -1.45
N ASP A 174 -7.25 12.42 -1.02
CA ASP A 174 -6.10 12.16 -1.86
C ASP A 174 -5.80 10.65 -1.84
N HIS A 175 -6.39 9.91 -2.77
CA HIS A 175 -6.27 8.45 -2.87
C HIS A 175 -4.81 7.97 -3.04
N ARG A 176 -3.93 8.85 -3.54
CA ARG A 176 -2.50 8.57 -3.66
C ARG A 176 -1.76 8.68 -2.32
N ALA A 177 -2.30 9.45 -1.39
CA ALA A 177 -1.73 9.63 -0.05
C ALA A 177 -2.24 8.59 0.95
N ASN A 178 -3.38 7.97 0.68
CA ASN A 178 -3.98 7.00 1.56
C ASN A 178 -3.51 5.58 1.27
N TYR A 179 -3.52 4.78 2.32
CA TYR A 179 -3.54 3.35 2.20
C TYR A 179 -4.86 2.96 1.51
N VAL A 180 -4.76 2.47 0.30
CA VAL A 180 -5.89 1.81 -0.36
C VAL A 180 -5.76 0.34 -0.01
N PRO A 181 -6.68 -0.22 0.79
CA PRO A 181 -6.74 -1.67 0.95
C PRO A 181 -6.91 -2.26 -0.45
N LEU A 182 -6.25 -3.36 -0.71
CA LEU A 182 -6.50 -4.12 -1.92
C LEU A 182 -7.98 -4.42 -2.04
N GLU A 183 -8.45 -4.37 -3.27
CA GLU A 183 -9.76 -4.83 -3.66
C GLU A 183 -10.04 -6.18 -3.02
N VAL A 184 -11.15 -6.29 -2.35
CA VAL A 184 -11.65 -7.58 -1.91
C VAL A 184 -11.88 -8.44 -3.14
N PRO A 185 -11.50 -9.69 -3.11
CA PRO A 185 -11.72 -10.59 -4.23
C PRO A 185 -13.19 -10.51 -4.66
N ILE A 186 -13.44 -10.04 -5.87
CA ILE A 186 -14.63 -10.33 -6.64
C ILE A 186 -14.87 -11.85 -6.51
N PRO A 187 -16.10 -12.36 -6.44
CA PRO A 187 -16.37 -13.80 -6.38
C PRO A 187 -15.47 -14.48 -7.40
N GLN A 188 -14.55 -15.28 -6.90
CA GLN A 188 -13.38 -15.72 -7.66
C GLN A 188 -13.84 -16.50 -8.88
N PRO A 189 -13.39 -16.14 -10.10
CA PRO A 189 -13.43 -17.10 -11.17
C PRO A 189 -12.69 -18.38 -10.67
N PRO A 190 -13.12 -19.57 -11.11
CA PRO A 190 -12.42 -20.79 -10.74
C PRO A 190 -10.93 -20.59 -11.00
N LYS A 191 -10.09 -20.91 -10.00
CA LYS A 191 -8.63 -20.78 -10.12
C LYS A 191 -8.22 -21.33 -11.48
N HIS A 192 -7.68 -20.48 -12.33
CA HIS A 192 -6.98 -20.95 -13.50
C HIS A 192 -5.80 -21.77 -12.95
N ARG A 193 -5.73 -23.05 -13.28
CA ARG A 193 -4.59 -23.90 -12.97
C ARG A 193 -3.39 -23.42 -13.79
N ASP A 194 -2.84 -22.29 -13.43
CA ASP A 194 -1.75 -21.65 -14.13
C ASP A 194 -0.89 -20.82 -13.17
N ILE A 195 0.20 -20.31 -13.71
CA ILE A 195 1.14 -19.46 -12.99
C ILE A 195 0.80 -17.99 -13.26
N GLY A 196 0.84 -17.15 -12.22
CA GLY A 196 0.72 -15.70 -12.35
C GLY A 196 2.08 -15.01 -12.13
N VAL A 197 2.18 -13.74 -12.49
CA VAL A 197 3.40 -12.96 -12.33
C VAL A 197 3.14 -11.67 -11.55
N LEU A 198 3.87 -11.49 -10.44
CA LEU A 198 3.87 -10.27 -9.64
C LEU A 198 5.11 -9.43 -9.98
N LEU A 199 4.90 -8.20 -10.47
CA LEU A 199 5.95 -7.27 -10.88
C LEU A 199 6.17 -6.19 -9.82
N LEU A 200 7.40 -6.04 -9.33
CA LEU A 200 7.76 -5.08 -8.28
C LEU A 200 8.83 -4.10 -8.78
N HIS A 201 8.50 -2.82 -8.78
CA HIS A 201 9.39 -1.74 -9.20
C HIS A 201 10.47 -1.40 -8.14
N GLY A 202 11.47 -0.61 -8.54
CA GLY A 202 12.59 -0.18 -7.72
C GLY A 202 12.29 1.02 -6.82
N PHE A 203 13.30 1.41 -6.02
CA PHE A 203 13.30 2.62 -5.21
C PHE A 203 13.40 3.86 -6.11
N THR A 204 12.62 4.88 -5.84
CA THR A 204 12.43 6.09 -6.67
C THR A 204 11.75 5.85 -8.02
N SER A 205 11.51 4.60 -8.39
CA SER A 205 10.96 4.21 -9.70
C SER A 205 9.43 4.39 -9.76
N SER A 206 8.90 4.31 -10.97
CA SER A 206 7.47 4.18 -11.26
C SER A 206 7.16 2.80 -11.83
N LEU A 207 5.88 2.53 -12.11
CA LEU A 207 5.47 1.30 -12.80
C LEU A 207 6.07 1.18 -14.21
N ASP A 208 6.46 2.29 -14.84
CA ASP A 208 7.04 2.28 -16.17
C ASP A 208 8.32 1.46 -16.24
N THR A 209 9.07 1.39 -15.13
CA THR A 209 10.33 0.63 -15.08
C THR A 209 10.16 -0.88 -15.20
N VAL A 210 8.98 -1.43 -14.91
CA VAL A 210 8.70 -2.87 -15.01
C VAL A 210 7.59 -3.20 -16.02
N ARG A 211 6.85 -2.18 -16.48
CA ARG A 211 5.71 -2.33 -17.39
C ARG A 211 6.08 -2.94 -18.73
N GLY A 212 7.32 -2.78 -19.19
CA GLY A 212 7.79 -3.33 -20.46
C GLY A 212 7.66 -4.85 -20.58
N LEU A 213 7.56 -5.57 -19.45
CA LEU A 213 7.34 -7.01 -19.44
C LEU A 213 5.86 -7.39 -19.70
N VAL A 214 4.91 -6.50 -19.44
CA VAL A 214 3.46 -6.79 -19.52
C VAL A 214 3.03 -7.33 -20.89
N PRO A 215 3.43 -6.76 -22.03
CA PRO A 215 3.05 -7.32 -23.33
C PRO A 215 3.47 -8.79 -23.55
N PHE A 216 4.59 -9.20 -22.98
CA PHE A 216 5.06 -10.59 -23.04
C PHE A 216 4.19 -11.51 -22.19
N LEU A 217 3.76 -11.06 -21.02
CA LEU A 217 2.85 -11.81 -20.14
C LEU A 217 1.47 -11.97 -20.77
N GLU A 218 0.93 -10.90 -21.34
CA GLU A 218 -0.36 -10.89 -22.03
C GLU A 218 -0.37 -11.80 -23.26
N LYS A 219 0.72 -11.84 -24.03
CA LYS A 219 0.89 -12.73 -25.16
C LYS A 219 0.79 -14.20 -24.75
N GLU A 220 1.31 -14.56 -23.58
CA GLU A 220 1.26 -15.92 -23.04
C GLU A 220 0.00 -16.20 -22.22
N GLY A 221 -0.90 -15.22 -22.11
CA GLY A 221 -2.14 -15.33 -21.32
C GLY A 221 -1.91 -15.47 -19.81
N LEU A 222 -0.78 -14.98 -19.31
CA LEU A 222 -0.41 -15.09 -17.90
C LEU A 222 -1.06 -13.96 -17.08
N PRO A 223 -1.83 -14.27 -16.03
CA PRO A 223 -2.32 -13.27 -15.08
C PRO A 223 -1.15 -12.54 -14.40
N TRP A 224 -1.30 -11.23 -14.21
CA TRP A 224 -0.26 -10.44 -13.58
C TRP A 224 -0.79 -9.34 -12.66
N ARG A 225 0.05 -8.91 -11.71
CA ARG A 225 -0.16 -7.73 -10.88
C ARG A 225 1.10 -6.88 -10.82
N MET A 226 0.90 -5.58 -10.72
CA MET A 226 1.99 -4.59 -10.67
C MET A 226 1.59 -3.46 -9.70
N PRO A 227 1.75 -3.67 -8.38
CA PRO A 227 1.35 -2.69 -7.38
C PRO A 227 2.27 -1.47 -7.38
N VAL A 228 1.70 -0.30 -7.13
CA VAL A 228 2.47 0.89 -6.75
C VAL A 228 2.81 0.78 -5.28
N LEU A 229 4.08 0.61 -4.95
CA LEU A 229 4.56 0.55 -3.57
C LEU A 229 4.47 1.95 -2.93
N ARG A 230 4.05 2.04 -1.68
CA ARG A 230 3.84 3.32 -0.97
C ARG A 230 5.04 4.26 -1.10
N GLY A 231 4.73 5.56 -1.25
CA GLY A 231 5.72 6.60 -1.47
C GLY A 231 6.15 6.77 -2.93
N HIS A 232 5.68 5.90 -3.85
CA HIS A 232 5.97 5.94 -5.27
C HIS A 232 4.74 6.33 -6.10
N GLY A 233 4.91 6.61 -7.38
CA GLY A 233 3.83 6.97 -8.31
C GLY A 233 3.20 8.35 -8.06
N THR A 234 3.80 9.20 -7.22
CA THR A 234 3.31 10.54 -6.85
C THR A 234 4.44 11.57 -6.89
N THR A 235 5.02 11.91 -5.76
CA THR A 235 6.19 12.79 -5.67
C THR A 235 7.25 12.20 -4.71
N TYR A 236 8.52 12.56 -4.90
CA TYR A 236 9.59 12.12 -4.00
C TYR A 236 9.37 12.50 -2.53
N ARG A 237 8.54 13.53 -2.26
CA ARG A 237 8.22 13.97 -0.89
C ARG A 237 7.37 12.94 -0.15
N ASP A 238 6.59 12.18 -0.88
CA ASP A 238 5.70 11.15 -0.33
C ASP A 238 6.42 9.89 0.11
N MET A 239 7.70 9.74 -0.26
CA MET A 239 8.57 8.68 0.26
C MET A 239 8.91 8.87 1.74
N ARG A 240 8.75 10.10 2.26
CA ARG A 240 9.13 10.38 3.64
C ARG A 240 8.26 9.64 4.64
N GLY A 241 8.91 9.01 5.63
CA GLY A 241 8.25 8.19 6.64
C GLY A 241 7.75 6.84 6.12
N VAL A 242 8.02 6.50 4.85
CA VAL A 242 7.72 5.19 4.26
C VAL A 242 8.99 4.34 4.24
N GLY A 243 8.87 3.06 4.53
CA GLY A 243 10.00 2.14 4.56
C GLY A 243 9.69 0.74 4.07
N HIS A 244 10.61 -0.18 4.32
CA HIS A 244 10.53 -1.54 3.79
C HIS A 244 9.29 -2.32 4.25
N ARG A 245 8.78 -2.05 5.45
CA ARG A 245 7.57 -2.73 5.96
C ARG A 245 6.34 -2.39 5.13
N GLU A 246 6.20 -1.13 4.73
CA GLU A 246 5.11 -0.68 3.89
C GLU A 246 5.23 -1.23 2.47
N TRP A 247 6.43 -1.27 1.90
CA TRP A 247 6.67 -1.84 0.58
C TRP A 247 6.38 -3.34 0.55
N PHE A 248 6.86 -4.06 1.58
CA PHE A 248 6.55 -5.47 1.73
C PHE A 248 5.04 -5.72 1.84
N ALA A 249 4.33 -4.99 2.71
CA ALA A 249 2.89 -5.14 2.91
C ALA A 249 2.07 -4.85 1.63
N ASP A 250 2.49 -3.86 0.83
CA ASP A 250 1.83 -3.55 -0.44
C ASP A 250 2.04 -4.67 -1.47
N ALA A 251 3.25 -5.23 -1.53
CA ALA A 251 3.57 -6.35 -2.41
C ALA A 251 2.90 -7.67 -1.96
N GLU A 252 2.87 -7.94 -0.64
CA GLU A 252 2.22 -9.12 -0.07
C GLU A 252 0.71 -9.14 -0.37
N ARG A 253 0.06 -7.98 -0.32
CA ARG A 253 -1.35 -7.87 -0.71
C ARG A 253 -1.57 -8.18 -2.18
N ALA A 254 -0.74 -7.63 -3.05
CA ALA A 254 -0.83 -7.92 -4.48
C ALA A 254 -0.54 -9.39 -4.79
N LEU A 255 0.35 -10.03 -4.01
CA LEU A 255 0.57 -11.47 -4.07
C LEU A 255 -0.70 -12.26 -3.73
N ILE A 256 -1.34 -11.92 -2.60
CA ILE A 256 -2.56 -12.61 -2.12
C ILE A 256 -3.70 -12.40 -3.11
N ASP A 257 -3.85 -11.19 -3.66
CA ASP A 257 -4.85 -10.89 -4.68
C ASP A 257 -4.64 -11.76 -5.94
N LEU A 258 -3.41 -11.81 -6.46
CA LEU A 258 -3.09 -12.63 -7.62
C LEU A 258 -3.24 -14.14 -7.32
N TRP A 259 -2.85 -14.58 -6.12
CA TRP A 259 -2.97 -15.99 -5.72
C TRP A 259 -4.42 -16.49 -5.68
N ASN A 260 -5.39 -15.60 -5.57
CA ASN A 260 -6.81 -15.97 -5.68
C ASN A 260 -7.20 -16.41 -7.10
N GLU A 261 -6.44 -16.02 -8.12
CA GLU A 261 -6.70 -16.33 -9.54
C GLU A 261 -5.84 -17.47 -10.07
N VAL A 262 -4.68 -17.72 -9.47
CA VAL A 262 -3.68 -18.69 -9.96
C VAL A 262 -3.23 -19.66 -8.87
N ASP A 263 -2.66 -20.78 -9.28
CA ASP A 263 -2.18 -21.80 -8.33
C ASP A 263 -0.83 -21.42 -7.72
N ARG A 264 0.06 -20.80 -8.49
CA ARG A 264 1.39 -20.37 -8.04
C ARG A 264 1.80 -19.06 -8.70
N ILE A 265 2.75 -18.35 -8.13
CA ILE A 265 3.17 -17.03 -8.58
C ILE A 265 4.68 -16.99 -8.77
N VAL A 266 5.15 -16.40 -9.87
CA VAL A 266 6.52 -15.93 -10.01
C VAL A 266 6.59 -14.47 -9.63
N VAL A 267 7.49 -14.11 -8.72
CA VAL A 267 7.70 -12.72 -8.31
C VAL A 267 8.93 -12.18 -9.02
N VAL A 268 8.75 -11.13 -9.81
CA VAL A 268 9.82 -10.42 -10.53
C VAL A 268 10.03 -9.06 -9.88
N GLY A 269 11.23 -8.79 -9.37
CA GLY A 269 11.52 -7.53 -8.68
C GLY A 269 12.77 -6.82 -9.19
N LEU A 270 12.62 -5.54 -9.52
CA LEU A 270 13.72 -4.65 -9.88
C LEU A 270 14.29 -3.97 -8.64
N SER A 271 15.59 -4.02 -8.43
CA SER A 271 16.32 -3.28 -7.38
C SER A 271 15.74 -3.53 -5.96
N MET A 272 15.11 -2.54 -5.35
CA MET A 272 14.35 -2.68 -4.09
C MET A 272 13.27 -3.76 -4.21
N GLY A 273 12.54 -3.79 -5.33
CA GLY A 273 11.55 -4.83 -5.61
C GLY A 273 12.14 -6.24 -5.58
N GLY A 274 13.43 -6.39 -5.94
CA GLY A 274 14.17 -7.65 -5.83
C GLY A 274 14.35 -8.13 -4.39
N LEU A 275 14.58 -7.21 -3.44
CA LEU A 275 14.63 -7.57 -2.01
C LEU A 275 13.26 -7.98 -1.49
N VAL A 276 12.21 -7.26 -1.92
CA VAL A 276 10.82 -7.61 -1.55
C VAL A 276 10.43 -8.98 -2.15
N ALA A 277 10.83 -9.26 -3.39
CA ALA A 277 10.60 -10.56 -4.05
C ALA A 277 11.27 -11.71 -3.27
N ILE A 278 12.50 -11.51 -2.81
CA ILE A 278 13.22 -12.48 -1.97
C ILE A 278 12.45 -12.72 -0.66
N GLU A 279 12.03 -11.65 0.04
CA GLU A 279 11.30 -11.80 1.29
C GLU A 279 9.94 -12.49 1.11
N LEU A 280 9.21 -12.19 0.03
CA LEU A 280 7.99 -12.90 -0.31
C LEU A 280 8.26 -14.40 -0.54
N GLY A 281 9.34 -14.74 -1.25
CA GLY A 281 9.77 -16.14 -1.47
C GLY A 281 10.09 -16.89 -0.18
N MET A 282 10.69 -16.22 0.81
CA MET A 282 10.95 -16.78 2.13
C MET A 282 9.67 -17.01 2.92
N LYS A 283 8.73 -16.05 2.84
CA LYS A 283 7.55 -16.03 3.71
C LYS A 283 6.37 -16.85 3.17
N HIS A 284 6.27 -16.98 1.85
CA HIS A 284 5.18 -17.67 1.16
C HIS A 284 5.68 -18.74 0.16
N PRO A 285 6.54 -19.69 0.60
CA PRO A 285 7.10 -20.69 -0.32
C PRO A 285 6.03 -21.63 -0.90
N ASP A 286 4.88 -21.74 -0.25
CA ASP A 286 3.72 -22.53 -0.70
C ASP A 286 2.96 -21.88 -1.88
N LYS A 287 3.08 -20.56 -2.06
CA LYS A 287 2.40 -19.80 -3.11
C LYS A 287 3.32 -19.39 -4.25
N ILE A 288 4.61 -19.33 -3.99
CA ILE A 288 5.60 -18.82 -4.94
C ILE A 288 6.29 -19.96 -5.66
N ALA A 289 6.14 -20.00 -6.99
CA ALA A 289 6.81 -20.94 -7.87
C ALA A 289 8.31 -20.61 -8.03
N GLY A 290 8.63 -19.30 -8.02
CA GLY A 290 10.00 -18.84 -8.15
C GLY A 290 10.13 -17.33 -8.02
N VAL A 291 11.36 -16.86 -7.88
CA VAL A 291 11.74 -15.46 -7.73
C VAL A 291 12.69 -15.07 -8.86
N VAL A 292 12.44 -13.92 -9.49
CA VAL A 292 13.40 -13.27 -10.39
C VAL A 292 13.82 -11.95 -9.78
N THR A 293 15.10 -11.77 -9.56
CA THR A 293 15.68 -10.50 -9.13
C THR A 293 16.41 -9.84 -10.29
N VAL A 294 16.09 -8.57 -10.55
CA VAL A 294 16.79 -7.75 -11.55
C VAL A 294 17.51 -6.62 -10.81
N ALA A 295 18.83 -6.60 -10.88
CA ALA A 295 19.69 -5.63 -10.20
C ALA A 295 19.36 -5.44 -8.70
N ALA A 296 19.10 -6.52 -7.94
CA ALA A 296 18.66 -6.46 -6.55
C ALA A 296 19.65 -5.68 -5.66
N CYS A 297 19.18 -4.69 -4.93
CA CYS A 297 20.02 -3.72 -4.22
C CYS A 297 20.52 -4.23 -2.84
N LEU A 298 21.19 -5.39 -2.84
CA LEU A 298 21.72 -5.99 -1.61
C LEU A 298 22.96 -5.24 -1.08
N LYS A 299 23.85 -4.80 -1.98
CA LYS A 299 25.07 -4.05 -1.69
C LYS A 299 25.17 -2.82 -2.60
N PHE A 300 25.28 -1.64 -2.01
CA PHE A 300 25.40 -0.38 -2.77
C PHE A 300 26.87 -0.06 -3.07
N ARG A 301 27.15 0.52 -4.25
CA ARG A 301 28.50 0.99 -4.61
C ARG A 301 28.95 2.17 -3.76
N SER A 302 28.03 3.11 -3.47
CA SER A 302 28.35 4.30 -2.70
C SER A 302 28.64 3.96 -1.22
N PRO A 303 29.81 4.33 -0.67
CA PRO A 303 30.10 4.15 0.75
C PRO A 303 29.21 5.00 1.65
N LEU A 304 28.64 6.09 1.12
CA LEU A 304 27.69 6.97 1.83
C LEU A 304 26.40 6.26 2.19
N ALA A 305 26.05 5.17 1.50
CA ALA A 305 24.90 4.35 1.87
C ALA A 305 24.97 3.88 3.33
N LYS A 306 26.14 3.54 3.83
CA LYS A 306 26.34 3.13 5.24
C LYS A 306 26.13 4.26 6.24
N ALA A 307 26.38 5.50 5.84
CA ALA A 307 26.22 6.68 6.69
C ALA A 307 24.79 7.26 6.65
N THR A 308 23.91 6.72 5.79
CA THR A 308 22.56 7.27 5.59
C THR A 308 21.73 7.39 6.87
N PRO A 309 21.77 6.46 7.84
CA PRO A 309 21.02 6.63 9.09
C PRO A 309 21.39 7.88 9.88
N LEU A 310 22.65 8.32 9.78
CA LEU A 310 23.15 9.55 10.41
C LEU A 310 22.79 10.76 9.54
N ILE A 311 22.99 10.66 8.23
CA ILE A 311 22.66 11.72 7.26
C ILE A 311 21.17 12.06 7.30
N ALA A 312 20.29 11.08 7.44
CA ALA A 312 18.84 11.26 7.47
C ALA A 312 18.35 12.15 8.64
N ARG A 313 19.14 12.32 9.69
CA ARG A 313 18.84 13.23 10.80
C ARG A 313 18.99 14.71 10.43
N LEU A 314 19.86 15.00 9.46
CA LEU A 314 20.24 16.37 9.08
C LEU A 314 19.71 16.75 7.68
N VAL A 315 19.68 15.79 6.76
CA VAL A 315 19.32 16.01 5.35
C VAL A 315 18.03 15.24 5.04
N ARG A 316 16.99 15.96 4.68
CA ARG A 316 15.66 15.35 4.39
C ARG A 316 15.58 14.67 3.04
N TYR A 317 16.22 15.24 2.03
CA TYR A 317 16.16 14.75 0.66
C TYR A 317 17.55 14.79 0.02
N TRP A 318 17.86 13.73 -0.76
CA TRP A 318 19.11 13.59 -1.47
C TRP A 318 18.85 13.44 -2.98
N PRO A 319 19.73 13.96 -3.85
CA PRO A 319 19.61 13.74 -5.28
C PRO A 319 19.69 12.26 -5.63
N SER A 320 18.84 11.80 -6.56
CA SER A 320 18.94 10.44 -7.09
C SER A 320 20.17 10.36 -8.02
N PRO A 321 20.96 9.27 -7.92
CA PRO A 321 22.05 9.04 -8.85
C PRO A 321 21.53 8.69 -10.26
N GLU A 322 22.38 8.85 -11.26
CA GLU A 322 22.10 8.33 -12.61
C GLU A 322 22.01 6.81 -12.58
N SER A 323 21.05 6.27 -13.32
CA SER A 323 20.70 4.83 -13.30
C SER A 323 20.68 4.19 -14.69
N PHE A 324 20.84 4.98 -15.74
CA PHE A 324 20.87 4.53 -17.15
C PHE A 324 22.27 4.70 -17.75
N ASN A 325 22.63 3.80 -18.65
CA ASN A 325 23.82 3.95 -19.46
C ASN A 325 23.52 4.63 -20.80
N ASP A 326 22.27 4.59 -21.26
CA ASP A 326 21.82 5.34 -22.43
C ASP A 326 21.28 6.72 -22.02
N PRO A 327 21.91 7.84 -22.43
CA PRO A 327 21.44 9.19 -22.08
C PRO A 327 20.07 9.54 -22.66
N GLU A 328 19.66 8.95 -23.77
CA GLU A 328 18.34 9.18 -24.38
C GLU A 328 17.24 8.53 -23.52
N LEU A 329 17.49 7.31 -23.03
CA LEU A 329 16.56 6.62 -22.11
C LEU A 329 16.52 7.31 -20.75
N ALA A 330 17.66 7.80 -20.26
CA ALA A 330 17.73 8.59 -19.02
C ALA A 330 16.81 9.82 -19.06
N ARG A 331 16.75 10.53 -20.20
CA ARG A 331 15.86 11.70 -20.36
C ARG A 331 14.37 11.37 -20.33
N ARG A 332 14.01 10.13 -20.66
CA ARG A 332 12.62 9.64 -20.63
C ARG A 332 12.23 9.01 -19.31
N SER A 333 13.18 8.92 -18.39
CA SER A 333 12.95 8.31 -17.08
C SER A 333 11.90 9.07 -16.27
N THR A 334 10.98 8.32 -15.68
CA THR A 334 9.96 8.81 -14.73
C THR A 334 10.39 8.66 -13.27
N ASN A 335 11.65 8.26 -13.04
CA ASN A 335 12.21 8.12 -11.70
C ASN A 335 12.28 9.46 -10.99
N TYR A 336 12.14 9.44 -9.67
CA TYR A 336 12.24 10.67 -8.89
C TYR A 336 13.64 11.26 -8.94
N PRO A 337 13.79 12.58 -9.18
CA PRO A 337 15.08 13.24 -9.22
C PRO A 337 15.75 13.35 -7.84
N ARG A 338 14.98 13.07 -6.78
CA ARG A 338 15.42 13.07 -5.39
C ARG A 338 14.69 11.98 -4.62
N PHE A 339 15.22 11.58 -3.47
CA PHE A 339 14.57 10.66 -2.55
C PHE A 339 14.62 11.16 -1.11
N ALA A 340 13.72 10.67 -0.28
CA ALA A 340 13.74 10.89 1.16
C ALA A 340 14.85 10.05 1.80
N THR A 341 15.72 10.67 2.57
CA THR A 341 16.91 10.02 3.16
C THR A 341 16.54 9.00 4.23
N ASP A 342 15.43 9.19 4.96
CA ASP A 342 14.89 8.24 5.92
C ASP A 342 14.35 6.98 5.23
N ALA A 343 13.70 7.11 4.07
CA ALA A 343 13.27 5.98 3.26
C ALA A 343 14.47 5.18 2.73
N PHE A 344 15.53 5.86 2.27
CA PHE A 344 16.75 5.18 1.86
C PHE A 344 17.49 4.50 3.03
N ALA A 345 17.49 5.12 4.22
CA ALA A 345 18.03 4.49 5.42
C ALA A 345 17.26 3.19 5.77
N SER A 346 15.93 3.19 5.59
CA SER A 346 15.11 1.99 5.72
C SER A 346 15.46 0.93 4.68
N LEU A 347 15.66 1.33 3.41
CA LEU A 347 16.09 0.42 2.34
C LEU A 347 17.45 -0.21 2.64
N HIS A 348 18.44 0.59 3.09
CA HIS A 348 19.76 0.08 3.45
C HIS A 348 19.70 -0.89 4.64
N ALA A 349 18.88 -0.61 5.64
CA ALA A 349 18.66 -1.53 6.77
C ALA A 349 18.01 -2.82 6.30
N TYR A 350 17.04 -2.73 5.39
CA TYR A 350 16.36 -3.86 4.78
C TYR A 350 17.31 -4.75 3.96
N ALA A 351 18.16 -4.16 3.12
CA ALA A 351 19.17 -4.90 2.37
C ALA A 351 20.09 -5.73 3.29
N ARG A 352 20.49 -5.17 4.43
CA ARG A 352 21.29 -5.87 5.43
C ARG A 352 20.53 -6.99 6.14
N ASP A 353 19.24 -6.81 6.36
CA ASP A 353 18.40 -7.84 6.96
C ASP A 353 18.21 -9.01 5.99
N ILE A 354 17.83 -8.74 4.76
CA ILE A 354 17.71 -9.75 3.71
C ILE A 354 19.04 -10.51 3.51
N ALA A 355 20.18 -9.81 3.49
CA ALA A 355 21.49 -10.44 3.33
C ALA A 355 21.82 -11.49 4.41
N ARG A 356 21.27 -11.33 5.63
CA ARG A 356 21.42 -12.30 6.73
C ARG A 356 20.46 -13.48 6.58
N ARG A 357 19.29 -13.23 6.01
CA ARG A 357 18.20 -14.18 5.89
C ARG A 357 18.16 -14.94 4.56
N LEU A 358 19.07 -14.67 3.64
CA LEU A 358 19.16 -15.38 2.34
C LEU A 358 19.08 -16.92 2.46
N PRO A 359 19.66 -17.58 3.49
CA PRO A 359 19.51 -19.02 3.66
C PRO A 359 18.06 -19.51 3.88
N GLU A 360 17.12 -18.62 4.19
CA GLU A 360 15.70 -18.97 4.34
C GLU A 360 15.00 -19.14 2.97
N LEU A 361 15.63 -18.69 1.86
CA LEU A 361 15.04 -18.81 0.52
C LEU A 361 15.31 -20.17 -0.09
N HIS A 362 14.25 -20.96 -0.29
CA HIS A 362 14.32 -22.31 -0.85
C HIS A 362 13.67 -22.42 -2.24
N VAL A 363 12.81 -21.47 -2.63
CA VAL A 363 12.14 -21.49 -3.93
C VAL A 363 13.13 -21.22 -5.08
N PRO A 364 12.86 -21.71 -6.30
CA PRO A 364 13.69 -21.41 -7.47
C PRO A 364 13.96 -19.92 -7.64
N ILE A 365 15.20 -19.56 -7.99
CA ILE A 365 15.57 -18.15 -8.19
C ILE A 365 16.41 -17.95 -9.45
N ARG A 366 16.05 -16.96 -10.26
CA ARG A 366 16.87 -16.39 -11.33
C ARG A 366 17.34 -15.01 -10.94
N ILE A 367 18.64 -14.79 -10.98
CA ILE A 367 19.32 -13.56 -10.59
C ILE A 367 19.83 -12.89 -11.86
N ILE A 368 19.28 -11.74 -12.22
CA ILE A 368 19.67 -10.96 -13.40
C ILE A 368 20.44 -9.75 -12.93
N GLN A 369 21.69 -9.59 -13.39
CA GLN A 369 22.55 -8.49 -12.96
C GLN A 369 23.40 -7.98 -14.10
N THR A 370 23.67 -6.68 -14.14
CA THR A 370 24.61 -6.06 -15.05
C THR A 370 25.93 -5.71 -14.38
N LYS A 371 27.04 -5.90 -15.09
CA LYS A 371 28.38 -5.49 -14.62
C LYS A 371 28.57 -3.98 -14.71
N ALA A 372 27.75 -3.29 -15.49
CA ALA A 372 27.79 -1.85 -15.69
C ALA A 372 26.87 -1.06 -14.74
N ASP A 373 26.32 -1.70 -13.71
CA ASP A 373 25.47 -1.06 -12.70
C ASP A 373 26.21 0.04 -11.95
N GLN A 374 25.68 1.27 -11.95
CA GLN A 374 26.29 2.43 -11.29
C GLN A 374 25.89 2.58 -9.81
N ILE A 375 24.80 1.93 -9.42
CA ILE A 375 24.15 2.11 -8.10
C ILE A 375 24.42 0.91 -7.18
N VAL A 376 24.14 -0.28 -7.69
CA VAL A 376 24.28 -1.54 -6.96
C VAL A 376 25.62 -2.19 -7.34
N ASP A 377 26.34 -2.64 -6.33
CA ASP A 377 27.54 -3.43 -6.58
C ASP A 377 27.14 -4.79 -7.18
N PRO A 378 27.65 -5.17 -8.37
CA PRO A 378 27.35 -6.46 -9.00
C PRO A 378 27.63 -7.66 -8.13
N GLU A 379 28.47 -7.51 -7.11
CA GLU A 379 28.70 -8.52 -6.07
C GLU A 379 27.42 -8.94 -5.34
N SER A 380 26.38 -8.11 -5.39
CA SER A 380 25.05 -8.46 -4.85
C SER A 380 24.52 -9.76 -5.43
N ALA A 381 24.70 -9.99 -6.73
CA ALA A 381 24.26 -11.21 -7.41
C ALA A 381 25.00 -12.45 -6.91
N ASN A 382 26.33 -12.36 -6.73
CA ASN A 382 27.14 -13.47 -6.21
C ASN A 382 26.73 -13.79 -4.77
N ILE A 383 26.55 -12.77 -3.91
CA ILE A 383 26.13 -12.94 -2.53
C ILE A 383 24.76 -13.65 -2.45
N ILE A 384 23.80 -13.26 -3.31
CA ILE A 384 22.49 -13.92 -3.35
C ILE A 384 22.67 -15.38 -3.76
N TYR A 385 23.36 -15.62 -4.87
CA TYR A 385 23.59 -16.97 -5.43
C TYR A 385 24.25 -17.92 -4.43
N GLU A 386 25.27 -17.45 -3.72
CA GLU A 386 26.03 -18.27 -2.78
C GLU A 386 25.26 -18.61 -1.50
N LYS A 387 24.40 -17.67 -1.04
CA LYS A 387 23.79 -17.78 0.28
C LYS A 387 22.38 -18.34 0.30
N VAL A 388 21.65 -18.32 -0.81
CA VAL A 388 20.30 -18.89 -0.84
C VAL A 388 20.37 -20.42 -0.75
N SER A 389 19.38 -21.03 -0.09
CA SER A 389 19.24 -22.48 0.00
C SER A 389 18.47 -23.09 -1.17
N SER A 390 18.08 -22.29 -2.14
CA SER A 390 17.42 -22.78 -3.36
C SER A 390 18.31 -23.77 -4.11
N THR A 391 17.75 -24.92 -4.48
CA THR A 391 18.42 -25.92 -5.31
C THR A 391 18.46 -25.53 -6.78
N THR A 392 17.50 -24.75 -7.23
CA THR A 392 17.39 -24.20 -8.60
C THR A 392 17.73 -22.72 -8.54
N ARG A 393 18.97 -22.38 -8.86
CA ARG A 393 19.48 -21.01 -8.85
C ARG A 393 20.42 -20.74 -10.01
N GLU A 394 20.29 -19.59 -10.63
CA GLU A 394 21.10 -19.18 -11.79
C GLU A 394 21.36 -17.68 -11.75
N ILE A 395 22.56 -17.27 -12.25
CA ILE A 395 22.89 -15.87 -12.49
C ILE A 395 23.01 -15.63 -13.99
N VAL A 396 22.26 -14.65 -14.49
CA VAL A 396 22.37 -14.16 -15.86
C VAL A 396 23.04 -12.78 -15.86
N TRP A 397 24.19 -12.68 -16.53
CA TRP A 397 25.01 -11.48 -16.56
C TRP A 397 24.79 -10.66 -17.81
N PHE A 398 24.57 -9.35 -17.60
CA PHE A 398 24.54 -8.33 -18.64
C PHE A 398 25.74 -7.41 -18.53
N ARG A 399 25.99 -6.57 -19.55
CA ARG A 399 27.22 -5.75 -19.60
C ARG A 399 27.04 -4.32 -20.07
N ARG A 400 25.91 -3.99 -20.69
CA ARG A 400 25.70 -2.71 -21.37
C ARG A 400 24.70 -1.82 -20.64
N SER A 401 23.63 -2.38 -20.16
CA SER A 401 22.61 -1.66 -19.40
C SER A 401 23.15 -1.17 -18.06
N GLY A 402 22.68 -0.01 -17.62
CA GLY A 402 22.87 0.49 -16.27
C GLY A 402 21.98 -0.20 -15.26
N HIS A 403 21.68 0.48 -14.16
CA HIS A 403 20.86 -0.08 -13.06
C HIS A 403 19.41 -0.38 -13.48
N GLU A 404 18.80 0.46 -14.30
CA GLU A 404 17.41 0.32 -14.79
C GLU A 404 17.30 -0.67 -15.96
N MET A 405 17.80 -1.89 -15.75
CA MET A 405 17.98 -2.92 -16.78
C MET A 405 16.73 -3.22 -17.62
N MET A 406 15.54 -3.07 -17.01
CA MET A 406 14.26 -3.32 -17.68
C MET A 406 13.77 -2.15 -18.56
N MET A 407 14.54 -1.04 -18.62
CA MET A 407 14.26 0.13 -19.47
C MET A 407 15.49 0.59 -20.25
N ASP A 408 16.66 0.02 -20.03
CA ASP A 408 17.92 0.41 -20.65
C ASP A 408 18.23 -0.49 -21.86
N MET A 409 19.41 -0.37 -22.43
CA MET A 409 19.88 -0.89 -23.72
C MET A 409 19.60 -2.38 -24.00
N GLU A 410 19.51 -3.21 -22.97
CA GLU A 410 19.34 -4.67 -23.09
C GLU A 410 17.98 -5.15 -22.56
N ALA A 411 16.98 -4.24 -22.42
CA ALA A 411 15.69 -4.54 -21.80
C ALA A 411 14.97 -5.75 -22.44
N ASP A 412 14.94 -5.84 -23.77
CA ASP A 412 14.28 -6.95 -24.47
C ASP A 412 14.89 -8.30 -24.08
N ARG A 413 16.22 -8.39 -23.99
CA ARG A 413 16.90 -9.60 -23.55
C ARG A 413 16.64 -9.92 -22.07
N VAL A 414 16.50 -8.89 -21.24
CA VAL A 414 16.08 -9.07 -19.83
C VAL A 414 14.69 -9.68 -19.76
N PHE A 415 13.76 -9.21 -20.61
CA PHE A 415 12.41 -9.76 -20.70
C PHE A 415 12.40 -11.20 -21.19
N GLU A 416 13.21 -11.53 -22.20
CA GLU A 416 13.38 -12.91 -22.69
C GLU A 416 13.85 -13.86 -21.58
N GLU A 417 14.83 -13.46 -20.78
CA GLU A 417 15.36 -14.25 -19.66
C GLU A 417 14.31 -14.44 -18.54
N ILE A 418 13.54 -13.39 -18.25
CA ILE A 418 12.44 -13.47 -17.27
C ILE A 418 11.37 -14.44 -17.78
N MET A 419 10.95 -14.29 -19.04
CA MET A 419 9.91 -15.13 -19.62
C MET A 419 10.33 -16.60 -19.74
N ALA A 420 11.57 -16.87 -20.11
CA ALA A 420 12.09 -18.23 -20.15
C ALA A 420 11.96 -18.91 -18.77
N PHE A 421 12.34 -18.21 -17.68
CA PHE A 421 12.20 -18.75 -16.34
C PHE A 421 10.74 -18.98 -15.91
N VAL A 422 9.86 -18.03 -16.27
CA VAL A 422 8.42 -18.15 -15.96
C VAL A 422 7.80 -19.34 -16.70
N LEU A 423 8.13 -19.52 -17.98
CA LEU A 423 7.59 -20.61 -18.80
C LEU A 423 8.15 -21.98 -18.38
N ASP A 424 9.42 -22.05 -17.99
CA ASP A 424 10.02 -23.27 -17.43
C ASP A 424 9.28 -23.72 -16.14
N LEU A 425 8.97 -22.77 -15.25
CA LEU A 425 8.21 -23.05 -14.03
C LEU A 425 6.73 -23.35 -14.28
N ARG A 426 6.16 -22.87 -15.39
CA ARG A 426 4.79 -23.21 -15.83
C ARG A 426 4.71 -24.65 -16.33
N ALA A 427 5.77 -25.13 -16.99
CA ALA A 427 5.83 -26.48 -17.54
C ALA A 427 6.14 -27.55 -16.48
N ALA A 428 6.70 -27.18 -15.32
CA ALA A 428 7.08 -28.06 -14.21
C ALA A 428 5.92 -28.27 -13.22
#